data_09cde9192ffb39243d5aff1acaa752dd
#
_entry.id   09cde9192ffb39243d5aff1acaa752dd
#
_cell.length_a   1.000
_cell.length_b   1.000
_cell.length_c   1.000
_cell.angle_alpha   90.00
_cell.angle_beta   90.00
_cell.angle_gamma   90.00
#
_symmetry.space_group_name_H-M   'P 1'
#
loop_
_entity.id
_entity.type
_entity.pdbx_description
1 polymer ?
#
loop_
_entity_poly.entity_id
_entity_poly.type
_entity_poly.pdbx_seq_one_letter_code
_entity_poly.pdbx_strand_id
1 'polypeptide(L)'
;PEVIEEAASIGRKGNIIERYKVKKDLQSERRILTLSFGVDQDLIRHVLEDQCAVYNIEAENATLSIENGEFVIHQGQTGMVVDEDASFQQLCSFFTDGTWNGEETSIDLVVEVEEPKGSAEELSKVKDVLGSFQTSFKTSGASRSANVRNGASLINGATLYPGEEFSTYEAVAPFSEANGYYMAGSYLNGQVVDSLGGGICQVSTTLYNAVLLSELEVTERHNHSMIVTYVDPSADAAISESAGKDFRFVNNTDAPIYIEGYTTEDKMIGFTIYGHETRDSGHKVVYESEVVSKTYPDTEVIYPDGG
;
A
#
# COMPACT_ATOMS: atom_id res chain seq x y z
N PRO A 1 -22.20 14.43 -42.16
CA PRO A 1 -23.37 14.23 -42.99
C PRO A 1 -23.95 15.56 -43.52
N GLU A 2 -24.12 16.59 -42.66
CA GLU A 2 -24.79 17.85 -43.02
C GLU A 2 -24.10 18.60 -44.16
N VAL A 3 -22.79 18.72 -44.14
CA VAL A 3 -21.99 19.44 -45.16
C VAL A 3 -22.10 18.73 -46.52
N ILE A 4 -22.14 17.38 -46.54
CA ILE A 4 -22.31 16.61 -47.75
C ILE A 4 -23.71 16.79 -48.31
N GLU A 5 -24.75 16.81 -47.46
CA GLU A 5 -26.11 17.09 -47.84
C GLU A 5 -26.31 18.53 -48.35
N GLU A 6 -25.66 19.49 -47.66
CA GLU A 6 -25.60 20.87 -48.12
C GLU A 6 -24.99 20.93 -49.54
N ALA A 7 -23.77 20.37 -49.69
CA ALA A 7 -23.09 20.33 -50.99
C ALA A 7 -23.94 19.71 -52.07
N ALA A 8 -24.58 18.55 -51.78
CA ALA A 8 -25.45 17.86 -52.69
C ALA A 8 -26.75 18.65 -53.02
N SER A 9 -27.18 19.58 -52.17
CA SER A 9 -28.40 20.38 -52.35
C SER A 9 -28.19 21.65 -53.16
N ILE A 10 -26.92 22.11 -53.32
CA ILE A 10 -26.61 23.36 -54.02
C ILE A 10 -27.05 23.30 -55.49
N GLY A 11 -27.84 24.25 -55.89
CA GLY A 11 -28.42 24.35 -57.25
C GLY A 11 -29.44 23.27 -57.59
N ARG A 12 -29.89 22.50 -56.59
CA ARG A 12 -30.93 21.45 -56.78
C ARG A 12 -32.22 21.74 -56.03
N LYS A 13 -32.22 22.59 -55.01
CA LYS A 13 -33.38 23.02 -54.22
C LYS A 13 -33.95 24.33 -54.76
N GLY A 14 -35.30 24.51 -54.62
CA GLY A 14 -36.02 25.69 -55.05
C GLY A 14 -36.62 25.62 -56.47
N ASN A 15 -37.19 26.73 -56.90
CA ASN A 15 -37.82 26.83 -58.27
C ASN A 15 -36.72 26.93 -59.35
N ILE A 16 -37.16 26.87 -60.63
CA ILE A 16 -36.22 26.84 -61.77
C ILE A 16 -35.34 28.10 -61.82
N ILE A 17 -35.92 29.27 -61.46
CA ILE A 17 -35.15 30.53 -61.46
C ILE A 17 -34.13 30.58 -60.36
N GLU A 18 -34.44 30.14 -59.15
CA GLU A 18 -33.53 30.07 -58.04
C GLU A 18 -32.39 29.09 -58.34
N ARG A 19 -32.70 27.94 -58.87
CA ARG A 19 -31.69 26.93 -59.27
C ARG A 19 -30.74 27.43 -60.35
N TYR A 20 -31.30 28.19 -61.31
CA TYR A 20 -30.48 28.80 -62.37
C TYR A 20 -29.57 29.90 -61.82
N LYS A 21 -30.06 30.77 -60.92
CA LYS A 21 -29.25 31.80 -60.27
C LYS A 21 -28.07 31.19 -59.49
N VAL A 22 -28.33 30.20 -58.61
CA VAL A 22 -27.29 29.52 -57.83
C VAL A 22 -26.25 28.89 -58.74
N LYS A 23 -26.64 28.23 -59.85
CA LYS A 23 -25.69 27.64 -60.82
C LYS A 23 -24.86 28.71 -61.52
N LYS A 24 -25.42 29.86 -61.81
CA LYS A 24 -24.73 30.97 -62.44
C LYS A 24 -23.74 31.63 -61.50
N ASP A 25 -24.13 31.80 -60.23
CA ASP A 25 -23.25 32.37 -59.20
C ASP A 25 -22.05 31.44 -58.95
N LEU A 26 -22.21 30.11 -58.97
CA LEU A 26 -21.13 29.13 -58.86
C LEU A 26 -20.10 29.17 -60.02
N GLN A 27 -20.47 29.77 -61.17
CA GLN A 27 -19.52 29.94 -62.27
C GLN A 27 -18.61 31.14 -62.05
N SER A 28 -19.05 32.10 -61.23
CA SER A 28 -18.29 33.33 -60.93
C SER A 28 -17.62 33.29 -59.56
N GLU A 29 -18.20 32.58 -58.57
CA GLU A 29 -17.69 32.52 -57.21
C GLU A 29 -17.56 31.04 -56.73
N ARG A 30 -16.38 30.74 -56.15
CA ARG A 30 -16.17 29.43 -55.46
C ARG A 30 -16.93 29.42 -54.14
N ARG A 31 -17.76 28.44 -53.95
CA ARG A 31 -18.34 28.15 -52.65
C ARG A 31 -17.47 27.14 -51.92
N ILE A 32 -16.86 27.55 -50.82
CA ILE A 32 -16.05 26.69 -49.97
C ILE A 32 -16.96 26.16 -48.85
N LEU A 33 -17.00 24.85 -48.72
CA LEU A 33 -17.68 24.17 -47.62
C LEU A 33 -16.60 23.59 -46.72
N THR A 34 -16.60 23.98 -45.47
CA THR A 34 -15.62 23.47 -44.48
C THR A 34 -16.16 22.17 -43.88
N LEU A 35 -15.41 21.11 -43.99
CA LEU A 35 -15.68 19.88 -43.28
C LEU A 35 -15.33 20.04 -41.80
N SER A 36 -16.24 19.70 -40.91
CA SER A 36 -15.96 19.52 -39.50
C SER A 36 -15.86 18.03 -39.23
N PHE A 37 -14.80 17.64 -38.57
CA PHE A 37 -14.63 16.29 -38.07
C PHE A 37 -15.29 16.17 -36.69
N GLY A 38 -16.01 15.09 -36.47
CA GLY A 38 -16.45 14.68 -35.14
C GLY A 38 -15.61 13.48 -34.71
N VAL A 39 -15.42 13.37 -33.45
CA VAL A 39 -14.71 12.22 -32.84
C VAL A 39 -15.68 11.30 -32.14
N ASP A 40 -15.44 10.02 -32.19
CA ASP A 40 -16.10 9.03 -31.38
C ASP A 40 -15.45 9.05 -29.97
N GLN A 41 -16.13 9.74 -29.07
CA GLN A 41 -15.61 9.93 -27.70
C GLN A 41 -15.53 8.63 -26.92
N ASP A 42 -16.48 7.71 -27.15
CA ASP A 42 -16.49 6.41 -26.47
C ASP A 42 -15.32 5.55 -26.95
N LEU A 43 -15.00 5.60 -28.25
CA LEU A 43 -13.83 4.90 -28.80
C LEU A 43 -12.51 5.45 -28.24
N ILE A 44 -12.38 6.79 -28.11
CA ILE A 44 -11.16 7.40 -27.52
C ILE A 44 -11.00 6.93 -26.08
N ARG A 45 -12.04 6.98 -25.25
CA ARG A 45 -11.96 6.48 -23.86
C ARG A 45 -11.57 5.02 -23.79
N HIS A 46 -12.21 4.18 -24.57
CA HIS A 46 -11.88 2.76 -24.64
C HIS A 46 -10.40 2.49 -25.03
N VAL A 47 -9.86 3.26 -25.96
CA VAL A 47 -8.44 3.14 -26.34
C VAL A 47 -7.52 3.57 -25.20
N LEU A 48 -7.85 4.65 -24.49
CA LEU A 48 -7.05 5.10 -23.33
C LEU A 48 -7.10 4.07 -22.21
N GLU A 49 -8.28 3.60 -21.83
CA GLU A 49 -8.47 2.63 -20.73
C GLU A 49 -7.88 1.25 -21.03
N ASP A 50 -8.09 0.70 -22.23
CA ASP A 50 -7.74 -0.69 -22.52
C ASP A 50 -6.39 -0.86 -23.22
N GLN A 51 -5.97 0.11 -24.05
CA GLN A 51 -4.76 -0.04 -24.85
C GLN A 51 -3.59 0.80 -24.34
N CYS A 52 -3.85 1.96 -23.74
CA CYS A 52 -2.78 2.82 -23.24
C CYS A 52 -2.43 2.49 -21.80
N ALA A 53 -3.41 2.12 -20.97
CA ALA A 53 -3.17 1.78 -19.56
C ALA A 53 -2.21 0.58 -19.37
N VAL A 54 -2.06 -0.30 -20.36
CA VAL A 54 -1.09 -1.42 -20.30
C VAL A 54 0.37 -0.95 -20.26
N TYR A 55 0.63 0.31 -20.59
CA TYR A 55 1.96 0.94 -20.52
C TYR A 55 2.19 1.73 -19.25
N ASN A 56 1.20 1.79 -18.35
CA ASN A 56 1.35 2.41 -17.05
C ASN A 56 2.43 1.67 -16.25
N ILE A 57 3.29 2.45 -15.63
CA ILE A 57 4.35 1.99 -14.73
C ILE A 57 4.02 2.58 -13.37
N GLU A 58 3.75 1.74 -12.37
CA GLU A 58 3.55 2.19 -11.00
C GLU A 58 4.87 2.60 -10.36
N ALA A 59 4.84 3.62 -9.50
CA ALA A 59 6.01 4.01 -8.74
C ALA A 59 6.33 2.94 -7.68
N GLU A 60 7.59 2.55 -7.60
CA GLU A 60 8.09 1.66 -6.55
C GLU A 60 9.12 2.42 -5.70
N ASN A 61 8.90 2.48 -4.41
CA ASN A 61 9.83 3.12 -3.50
C ASN A 61 11.15 2.34 -3.40
N ALA A 62 12.25 3.05 -3.19
CA ALA A 62 13.52 2.38 -2.90
C ALA A 62 13.41 1.62 -1.56
N THR A 63 14.06 0.47 -1.46
CA THR A 63 14.01 -0.39 -0.28
C THR A 63 15.40 -0.86 0.14
N LEU A 64 15.47 -1.47 1.32
CA LEU A 64 16.68 -2.08 1.85
C LEU A 64 16.49 -3.58 2.02
N SER A 65 17.58 -4.32 1.88
CA SER A 65 17.69 -5.69 2.38
C SER A 65 19.02 -5.86 3.16
N ILE A 66 19.10 -6.91 3.95
CA ILE A 66 20.37 -7.32 4.59
C ILE A 66 20.85 -8.58 3.87
N GLU A 67 22.02 -8.47 3.23
CA GLU A 67 22.68 -9.58 2.55
C GLU A 67 24.08 -9.78 3.13
N ASN A 68 24.36 -10.99 3.60
CA ASN A 68 25.64 -11.32 4.26
C ASN A 68 26.02 -10.38 5.44
N GLY A 69 25.02 -9.79 6.10
CA GLY A 69 25.20 -8.87 7.22
C GLY A 69 25.46 -7.41 6.84
N GLU A 70 25.34 -7.07 5.57
CA GLU A 70 25.46 -5.70 5.04
C GLU A 70 24.16 -5.23 4.42
N PHE A 71 23.86 -3.93 4.52
CA PHE A 71 22.71 -3.34 3.85
C PHE A 71 22.94 -3.21 2.35
N VAL A 72 21.96 -3.68 1.58
CA VAL A 72 21.89 -3.53 0.12
C VAL A 72 20.71 -2.64 -0.22
N ILE A 73 20.97 -1.59 -1.00
CA ILE A 73 19.94 -0.63 -1.43
C ILE A 73 19.36 -1.09 -2.77
N HIS A 74 18.07 -1.29 -2.82
CA HIS A 74 17.30 -1.53 -4.05
C HIS A 74 16.72 -0.19 -4.51
N GLN A 75 17.08 0.22 -5.74
CA GLN A 75 16.61 1.48 -6.31
C GLN A 75 15.10 1.43 -6.54
N GLY A 76 14.45 2.56 -6.28
CA GLY A 76 13.06 2.76 -6.63
C GLY A 76 12.87 2.93 -8.14
N GLN A 77 11.63 2.84 -8.59
CA GLN A 77 11.22 3.03 -9.97
C GLN A 77 10.25 4.21 -10.05
N THR A 78 10.55 5.18 -10.93
CA THR A 78 9.63 6.26 -11.24
C THR A 78 8.38 5.71 -11.90
N GLY A 79 7.22 6.09 -11.39
CA GLY A 79 5.92 5.78 -11.96
C GLY A 79 5.58 6.72 -13.11
N MET A 80 4.93 6.19 -14.12
CA MET A 80 4.33 6.94 -15.23
C MET A 80 2.95 6.36 -15.53
N VAL A 81 1.91 7.14 -15.27
CA VAL A 81 0.52 6.73 -15.48
C VAL A 81 -0.14 7.71 -16.44
N VAL A 82 -0.88 7.20 -17.42
CA VAL A 82 -1.63 8.04 -18.36
C VAL A 82 -2.72 8.79 -17.61
N ASP A 83 -2.71 10.12 -17.68
CA ASP A 83 -3.85 10.95 -17.29
C ASP A 83 -4.93 10.82 -18.37
N GLU A 84 -5.90 9.93 -18.12
CA GLU A 84 -6.95 9.60 -19.08
C GLU A 84 -7.83 10.81 -19.42
N ASP A 85 -8.17 11.64 -18.43
CA ASP A 85 -9.05 12.79 -18.65
C ASP A 85 -8.34 13.90 -19.42
N ALA A 86 -7.10 14.23 -19.06
CA ALA A 86 -6.31 15.23 -19.78
C ALA A 86 -5.98 14.76 -21.21
N SER A 87 -5.59 13.49 -21.37
CA SER A 87 -5.32 12.87 -22.68
C SER A 87 -6.59 12.83 -23.55
N PHE A 88 -7.75 12.49 -22.98
CA PHE A 88 -9.02 12.53 -23.67
C PHE A 88 -9.36 13.94 -24.18
N GLN A 89 -9.22 14.94 -23.34
CA GLN A 89 -9.47 16.34 -23.72
C GLN A 89 -8.52 16.79 -24.83
N GLN A 90 -7.23 16.45 -24.70
CA GLN A 90 -6.21 16.76 -25.70
C GLN A 90 -6.54 16.11 -27.05
N LEU A 91 -6.88 14.82 -27.08
CA LEU A 91 -7.22 14.09 -28.29
C LEU A 91 -8.48 14.65 -28.94
N CYS A 92 -9.55 14.90 -28.16
CA CYS A 92 -10.76 15.52 -28.66
C CYS A 92 -10.48 16.88 -29.30
N SER A 93 -9.71 17.72 -28.63
CA SER A 93 -9.35 19.06 -29.14
C SER A 93 -8.55 18.96 -30.43
N PHE A 94 -7.53 18.10 -30.48
CA PHE A 94 -6.68 17.91 -31.66
C PHE A 94 -7.47 17.52 -32.91
N PHE A 95 -8.47 16.65 -32.80
CA PHE A 95 -9.26 16.23 -33.94
C PHE A 95 -10.40 17.21 -34.32
N THR A 96 -10.79 18.12 -33.41
CA THR A 96 -11.94 19.01 -33.63
C THR A 96 -11.57 20.47 -33.87
N ASP A 97 -10.34 20.90 -33.55
CA ASP A 97 -9.88 22.28 -33.70
C ASP A 97 -9.63 22.70 -35.16
N GLY A 98 -9.72 21.77 -36.10
CA GLY A 98 -9.55 22.00 -37.53
C GLY A 98 -8.07 22.02 -38.00
N THR A 99 -7.12 21.69 -37.15
CA THR A 99 -5.70 21.62 -37.54
C THR A 99 -5.30 20.29 -38.16
N TRP A 100 -6.03 19.23 -37.81
CA TRP A 100 -5.77 17.89 -38.38
C TRP A 100 -6.21 17.80 -39.84
N ASN A 101 -5.27 17.40 -40.68
CA ASN A 101 -5.45 17.30 -42.14
C ASN A 101 -5.93 15.93 -42.66
N GLY A 102 -6.17 14.97 -41.77
CA GLY A 102 -6.57 13.59 -42.11
C GLY A 102 -5.39 12.64 -42.38
N GLU A 103 -4.15 13.10 -42.18
CA GLU A 103 -2.97 12.23 -42.30
C GLU A 103 -2.67 11.49 -41.01
N GLU A 104 -1.94 10.37 -41.11
CA GLU A 104 -1.44 9.65 -39.97
C GLU A 104 -0.48 10.53 -39.14
N THR A 105 -0.67 10.53 -37.85
CA THR A 105 0.14 11.33 -36.91
C THR A 105 0.29 10.60 -35.59
N SER A 106 1.28 10.96 -34.82
CA SER A 106 1.44 10.54 -33.42
C SER A 106 1.18 11.69 -32.48
N ILE A 107 0.53 11.42 -31.38
CA ILE A 107 0.23 12.38 -30.32
C ILE A 107 0.75 11.81 -29.02
N ASP A 108 1.60 12.60 -28.33
CA ASP A 108 2.05 12.25 -27.00
C ASP A 108 0.89 12.40 -26.02
N LEU A 109 0.61 11.37 -25.23
CA LEU A 109 -0.42 11.43 -24.19
C LEU A 109 0.08 12.22 -22.98
N VAL A 110 -0.87 12.78 -22.24
CA VAL A 110 -0.56 13.38 -20.94
C VAL A 110 -0.31 12.27 -19.93
N VAL A 111 0.79 12.35 -19.21
CA VAL A 111 1.15 11.37 -18.18
C VAL A 111 1.39 12.08 -16.85
N GLU A 112 0.96 11.43 -15.78
CA GLU A 112 1.35 11.77 -14.43
C GLU A 112 2.64 11.01 -14.10
N VAL A 113 3.63 11.72 -13.55
CA VAL A 113 4.90 11.14 -13.14
C VAL A 113 4.95 11.16 -11.62
N GLU A 114 5.10 9.99 -11.01
CA GLU A 114 5.27 9.83 -9.58
C GLU A 114 6.72 9.41 -9.29
N GLU A 115 7.46 10.26 -8.59
CA GLU A 115 8.83 9.95 -8.20
C GLU A 115 8.82 9.00 -7.00
N PRO A 116 9.69 7.97 -6.99
CA PRO A 116 9.80 7.05 -5.87
C PRO A 116 10.31 7.78 -4.63
N LYS A 117 9.81 7.37 -3.47
CA LYS A 117 10.38 7.79 -2.20
C LYS A 117 11.72 7.11 -1.98
N GLY A 118 12.64 7.82 -1.37
CA GLY A 118 13.95 7.33 -0.97
C GLY A 118 15.00 7.38 -2.08
N SER A 119 16.03 8.10 -1.77
CA SER A 119 17.27 8.08 -2.53
C SER A 119 18.28 7.12 -1.89
N ALA A 120 19.30 6.72 -2.64
CA ALA A 120 20.42 5.97 -2.08
C ALA A 120 21.10 6.72 -0.92
N GLU A 121 21.11 8.06 -0.98
CA GLU A 121 21.66 8.91 0.09
C GLU A 121 20.84 8.81 1.38
N GLU A 122 19.50 8.85 1.27
CA GLU A 122 18.61 8.71 2.44
C GLU A 122 18.69 7.31 3.05
N LEU A 123 18.62 6.27 2.23
CA LEU A 123 18.70 4.88 2.69
C LEU A 123 20.08 4.53 3.28
N SER A 124 21.16 5.17 2.83
CA SER A 124 22.51 4.97 3.39
C SER A 124 22.66 5.47 4.84
N LYS A 125 21.68 6.24 5.35
CA LYS A 125 21.63 6.64 6.76
C LYS A 125 21.20 5.50 7.69
N VAL A 126 20.53 4.48 7.15
CA VAL A 126 20.06 3.31 7.90
C VAL A 126 21.23 2.38 8.15
N LYS A 127 21.87 2.52 9.31
CA LYS A 127 23.07 1.73 9.69
C LYS A 127 23.18 1.45 11.18
N ASP A 128 22.48 2.20 12.01
CA ASP A 128 22.57 2.10 13.46
C ASP A 128 21.38 1.30 14.00
N VAL A 129 21.58 0.54 15.06
CA VAL A 129 20.49 -0.15 15.78
C VAL A 129 19.82 0.86 16.71
N LEU A 130 18.57 1.21 16.42
CA LEU A 130 17.76 2.08 17.27
C LEU A 130 17.18 1.33 18.46
N GLY A 131 16.73 0.09 18.25
CA GLY A 131 16.18 -0.78 19.28
C GLY A 131 16.07 -2.21 18.82
N SER A 132 16.18 -3.15 19.76
CA SER A 132 16.04 -4.58 19.49
C SER A 132 15.41 -5.29 20.66
N PHE A 133 14.51 -6.25 20.37
CA PHE A 133 13.87 -7.06 21.39
C PHE A 133 13.62 -8.49 20.91
N GLN A 134 13.64 -9.44 21.87
CA GLN A 134 13.44 -10.86 21.58
C GLN A 134 12.51 -11.51 22.60
N THR A 135 11.70 -12.47 22.14
CA THR A 135 10.92 -13.36 23.01
C THR A 135 11.10 -14.82 22.65
N SER A 136 10.89 -15.71 23.62
CA SER A 136 11.02 -17.15 23.41
C SER A 136 9.70 -17.80 23.12
N PHE A 137 9.64 -18.67 22.10
CA PHE A 137 8.52 -19.55 21.80
C PHE A 137 8.88 -21.03 21.91
N LYS A 138 9.85 -21.37 22.78
CA LYS A 138 10.36 -22.75 22.99
C LYS A 138 9.28 -23.76 23.33
N THR A 139 8.27 -23.35 24.08
CA THR A 139 7.14 -24.22 24.49
C THR A 139 6.09 -24.42 23.38
N SER A 140 6.23 -23.77 22.24
CA SER A 140 5.27 -23.84 21.15
C SER A 140 5.37 -25.15 20.36
N GLY A 141 4.22 -25.75 20.05
CA GLY A 141 4.11 -26.86 19.10
C GLY A 141 4.48 -26.45 17.67
N ALA A 142 4.47 -27.40 16.75
CA ALA A 142 4.93 -27.20 15.38
C ALA A 142 4.13 -26.10 14.63
N SER A 143 2.81 -26.18 14.64
CA SER A 143 1.91 -25.22 13.97
C SER A 143 2.11 -23.79 14.47
N ARG A 144 2.10 -23.60 15.82
CA ARG A 144 2.34 -22.28 16.42
C ARG A 144 3.72 -21.75 16.09
N SER A 145 4.75 -22.63 16.11
CA SER A 145 6.11 -22.23 15.75
C SER A 145 6.22 -21.82 14.27
N ALA A 146 5.49 -22.50 13.38
CA ALA A 146 5.43 -22.12 11.97
C ALA A 146 4.78 -20.74 11.78
N ASN A 147 3.66 -20.47 12.46
CA ASN A 147 2.96 -19.17 12.43
C ASN A 147 3.86 -18.03 12.91
N VAL A 148 4.61 -18.24 14.01
CA VAL A 148 5.54 -17.23 14.54
C VAL A 148 6.67 -16.92 13.54
N ARG A 149 7.23 -17.96 12.91
CA ARG A 149 8.25 -17.78 11.86
C ARG A 149 7.69 -17.05 10.65
N ASN A 150 6.49 -17.44 10.20
CA ASN A 150 5.81 -16.83 9.07
C ASN A 150 5.57 -15.33 9.33
N GLY A 151 4.97 -14.98 10.49
CA GLY A 151 4.73 -13.59 10.84
C GLY A 151 6.02 -12.75 10.94
N ALA A 152 7.10 -13.32 11.48
CA ALA A 152 8.40 -12.63 11.51
C ALA A 152 8.94 -12.38 10.09
N SER A 153 8.82 -13.37 9.18
CA SER A 153 9.29 -13.23 7.81
C SER A 153 8.48 -12.25 6.98
N LEU A 154 7.18 -12.10 7.23
CA LEU A 154 6.30 -11.14 6.54
C LEU A 154 6.60 -9.68 6.93
N ILE A 155 7.07 -9.46 8.16
CA ILE A 155 7.45 -8.12 8.64
C ILE A 155 8.90 -7.78 8.26
N ASN A 156 9.75 -8.80 8.12
CA ASN A 156 11.15 -8.61 7.80
C ASN A 156 11.35 -7.90 6.46
N GLY A 157 12.19 -6.87 6.45
CA GLY A 157 12.48 -6.09 5.24
C GLY A 157 11.63 -4.83 5.08
N ALA A 158 10.67 -4.61 5.97
CA ALA A 158 9.85 -3.40 5.91
C ALA A 158 10.75 -2.15 6.10
N THR A 159 10.65 -1.24 5.14
CA THR A 159 11.32 0.06 5.14
C THR A 159 10.27 1.15 5.27
N LEU A 160 10.36 1.99 6.29
CA LEU A 160 9.43 3.09 6.53
C LEU A 160 10.16 4.43 6.38
N TYR A 161 9.61 5.31 5.57
CA TYR A 161 10.09 6.68 5.44
C TYR A 161 9.55 7.57 6.57
N PRO A 162 10.18 8.74 6.83
CA PRO A 162 9.69 9.67 7.84
C PRO A 162 8.21 10.01 7.67
N GLY A 163 7.45 9.89 8.76
CA GLY A 163 6.01 10.14 8.80
C GLY A 163 5.13 8.97 8.34
N GLU A 164 5.69 7.88 7.84
CA GLU A 164 4.90 6.69 7.46
C GLU A 164 4.49 5.87 8.67
N GLU A 165 3.25 5.40 8.63
CA GLU A 165 2.69 4.49 9.63
C GLU A 165 2.81 3.04 9.21
N PHE A 166 3.17 2.17 10.13
CA PHE A 166 3.20 0.72 9.96
C PHE A 166 2.02 0.07 10.69
N SER A 167 1.26 -0.76 9.98
CA SER A 167 0.23 -1.63 10.54
C SER A 167 0.77 -3.05 10.64
N THR A 168 0.88 -3.56 11.84
CA THR A 168 1.32 -4.95 12.05
C THR A 168 0.29 -5.94 11.52
N TYR A 169 -1.02 -5.65 11.68
CA TYR A 169 -2.07 -6.50 11.14
C TYR A 169 -2.00 -6.59 9.60
N GLU A 170 -1.89 -5.46 8.91
CA GLU A 170 -1.81 -5.43 7.45
C GLU A 170 -0.58 -6.18 6.92
N ALA A 171 0.54 -6.09 7.62
CA ALA A 171 1.78 -6.78 7.23
C ALA A 171 1.69 -8.31 7.34
N VAL A 172 0.89 -8.84 8.28
CA VAL A 172 0.80 -10.29 8.52
C VAL A 172 -0.49 -10.93 8.00
N ALA A 173 -1.50 -10.15 7.62
CA ALA A 173 -2.76 -10.63 7.06
C ALA A 173 -2.62 -11.07 5.58
N PRO A 174 -3.58 -11.85 5.06
CA PRO A 174 -4.68 -12.53 5.77
C PRO A 174 -4.23 -13.80 6.51
N PHE A 175 -4.90 -14.13 7.61
CA PHE A 175 -4.64 -15.38 8.33
C PHE A 175 -5.29 -16.56 7.60
N SER A 176 -4.62 -17.09 6.60
CA SER A 176 -5.09 -18.20 5.76
C SER A 176 -3.99 -19.23 5.53
N GLU A 177 -4.37 -20.46 5.19
CA GLU A 177 -3.40 -21.51 4.83
C GLU A 177 -2.60 -21.13 3.58
N ALA A 178 -3.22 -20.41 2.64
CA ALA A 178 -2.54 -19.91 1.44
C ALA A 178 -1.43 -18.90 1.76
N ASN A 179 -1.58 -18.15 2.88
CA ASN A 179 -0.57 -17.22 3.38
C ASN A 179 0.36 -17.87 4.44
N GLY A 180 0.43 -19.20 4.48
CA GLY A 180 1.37 -19.95 5.31
C GLY A 180 0.98 -20.12 6.77
N TYR A 181 -0.29 -19.92 7.15
CA TYR A 181 -0.75 -20.08 8.53
C TYR A 181 -1.39 -21.44 8.78
N TYR A 182 -1.25 -21.91 10.01
CA TYR A 182 -1.79 -23.18 10.52
C TYR A 182 -2.69 -22.94 11.73
N MET A 183 -3.58 -23.89 11.97
CA MET A 183 -4.39 -23.92 13.18
C MET A 183 -3.50 -24.10 14.41
N ALA A 184 -3.65 -23.20 15.38
CA ALA A 184 -2.94 -23.24 16.65
C ALA A 184 -3.70 -22.44 17.72
N GLY A 185 -3.38 -22.69 18.99
CA GLY A 185 -4.06 -22.03 20.12
C GLY A 185 -3.90 -20.51 20.13
N SER A 186 -5.05 -19.85 20.27
CA SER A 186 -5.20 -18.39 20.41
C SER A 186 -6.10 -18.08 21.61
N TYR A 187 -5.95 -16.87 22.15
CA TYR A 187 -6.83 -16.40 23.24
C TYR A 187 -8.07 -15.74 22.64
N LEU A 188 -9.24 -16.25 22.96
CA LEU A 188 -10.54 -15.69 22.57
C LEU A 188 -11.50 -15.73 23.77
N ASN A 189 -12.02 -14.57 24.18
CA ASN A 189 -13.00 -14.43 25.28
C ASN A 189 -12.60 -15.17 26.57
N GLY A 190 -11.33 -15.09 26.96
CA GLY A 190 -10.82 -15.73 28.17
C GLY A 190 -10.60 -17.25 28.06
N GLN A 191 -10.68 -17.81 26.87
CA GLN A 191 -10.44 -19.22 26.58
C GLN A 191 -9.33 -19.41 25.54
N VAL A 192 -8.72 -20.58 25.55
CA VAL A 192 -7.79 -21.00 24.49
C VAL A 192 -8.59 -21.76 23.44
N VAL A 193 -8.61 -21.24 22.23
CA VAL A 193 -9.26 -21.85 21.06
C VAL A 193 -8.28 -21.99 19.92
N ASP A 194 -8.43 -22.99 19.09
CA ASP A 194 -7.61 -23.10 17.88
C ASP A 194 -8.15 -22.18 16.80
N SER A 195 -7.24 -21.38 16.23
CA SER A 195 -7.51 -20.51 15.08
C SER A 195 -6.32 -20.47 14.13
N LEU A 196 -6.55 -20.10 12.86
CA LEU A 196 -5.47 -19.79 11.93
C LEU A 196 -4.65 -18.61 12.46
N GLY A 197 -3.33 -18.71 12.38
CA GLY A 197 -2.44 -17.67 12.88
C GLY A 197 -2.24 -17.68 14.40
N GLY A 198 -2.67 -18.71 15.12
CA GLY A 198 -2.37 -18.81 16.57
C GLY A 198 -0.89 -18.64 16.86
N GLY A 199 -0.56 -17.69 17.74
CA GLY A 199 0.81 -17.28 18.05
C GLY A 199 1.23 -15.92 17.48
N ILE A 200 0.47 -15.32 16.56
CA ILE A 200 0.85 -14.07 15.88
C ILE A 200 0.92 -12.88 16.84
N CYS A 201 0.14 -12.84 17.89
CA CYS A 201 0.25 -11.81 18.92
C CYS A 201 1.61 -11.82 19.66
N GLN A 202 2.37 -12.91 19.62
CA GLN A 202 3.74 -12.90 20.12
C GLN A 202 4.66 -12.16 19.14
N VAL A 203 4.39 -12.22 17.84
CA VAL A 203 5.10 -11.47 16.81
C VAL A 203 4.88 -9.97 17.03
N SER A 204 3.61 -9.52 17.11
CA SER A 204 3.27 -8.12 17.35
C SER A 204 3.81 -7.60 18.69
N THR A 205 3.76 -8.41 19.75
CA THR A 205 4.33 -8.04 21.05
C THR A 205 5.85 -7.88 21.01
N THR A 206 6.54 -8.78 20.29
CA THR A 206 8.01 -8.66 20.17
C THR A 206 8.41 -7.42 19.37
N LEU A 207 7.68 -7.12 18.28
CA LEU A 207 7.87 -5.90 17.51
C LEU A 207 7.57 -4.65 18.35
N TYR A 208 6.46 -4.64 19.10
CA TYR A 208 6.09 -3.52 19.99
C TYR A 208 7.22 -3.14 20.94
N ASN A 209 7.85 -4.12 21.55
CA ASN A 209 8.97 -3.84 22.47
C ASN A 209 10.21 -3.31 21.75
N ALA A 210 10.51 -3.77 20.54
CA ALA A 210 11.58 -3.19 19.73
C ALA A 210 11.27 -1.73 19.34
N VAL A 211 10.00 -1.43 19.00
CA VAL A 211 9.51 -0.08 18.70
C VAL A 211 9.65 0.84 19.91
N LEU A 212 9.27 0.38 21.11
CA LEU A 212 9.44 1.18 22.35
C LEU A 212 10.92 1.49 22.62
N LEU A 213 11.82 0.51 22.44
CA LEU A 213 13.25 0.70 22.63
C LEU A 213 13.86 1.63 21.57
N SER A 214 13.22 1.76 20.41
CA SER A 214 13.58 2.68 19.34
C SER A 214 12.99 4.08 19.54
N GLU A 215 12.12 4.29 20.54
CA GLU A 215 11.37 5.54 20.81
C GLU A 215 10.52 6.00 19.60
N LEU A 216 10.02 5.05 18.82
CA LEU A 216 9.08 5.37 17.75
C LEU A 216 7.67 5.63 18.31
N GLU A 217 6.92 6.49 17.64
CA GLU A 217 5.57 6.89 18.06
C GLU A 217 4.56 5.77 17.85
N VAL A 218 4.01 5.22 18.95
CA VAL A 218 2.95 4.21 18.90
C VAL A 218 1.60 4.91 18.76
N THR A 219 0.90 4.66 17.66
CA THR A 219 -0.41 5.26 17.35
C THR A 219 -1.57 4.36 17.75
N GLU A 220 -1.39 3.04 17.73
CA GLU A 220 -2.39 2.07 18.18
C GLU A 220 -1.74 0.89 18.90
N ARG A 221 -2.28 0.53 20.07
CA ARG A 221 -1.87 -0.66 20.83
C ARG A 221 -3.01 -1.15 21.71
N HIS A 222 -3.20 -2.45 21.71
CA HIS A 222 -4.18 -3.14 22.57
C HIS A 222 -3.50 -4.21 23.42
N ASN A 223 -3.92 -4.34 24.66
CA ASN A 223 -3.48 -5.43 25.52
C ASN A 223 -4.30 -6.72 25.26
N HIS A 224 -3.76 -7.87 25.65
CA HIS A 224 -4.52 -9.10 25.71
C HIS A 224 -5.57 -9.05 26.83
N SER A 225 -6.63 -9.86 26.67
CA SER A 225 -7.62 -10.09 27.72
C SER A 225 -7.12 -11.06 28.81
N MET A 226 -6.03 -11.79 28.56
CA MET A 226 -5.39 -12.73 29.46
C MET A 226 -3.89 -12.43 29.54
N ILE A 227 -3.28 -12.74 30.69
CA ILE A 227 -1.83 -12.54 30.88
C ILE A 227 -1.06 -13.46 29.95
N VAL A 228 -0.14 -12.87 29.19
CA VAL A 228 0.87 -13.59 28.41
C VAL A 228 2.13 -13.82 29.26
N THR A 229 2.89 -14.86 28.96
CA THR A 229 4.02 -15.29 29.80
C THR A 229 5.39 -15.01 29.18
N TYR A 230 5.42 -14.46 27.97
CA TYR A 230 6.67 -14.19 27.23
C TYR A 230 7.16 -12.74 27.35
N VAL A 231 6.38 -11.87 28.00
CA VAL A 231 6.76 -10.51 28.40
C VAL A 231 6.14 -10.17 29.76
N ASP A 232 6.63 -9.12 30.38
CA ASP A 232 6.04 -8.57 31.60
C ASP A 232 4.65 -7.97 31.35
N PRO A 233 3.78 -7.87 32.37
CA PRO A 233 2.50 -7.18 32.26
C PRO A 233 2.64 -5.77 31.69
N SER A 234 1.73 -5.38 30.82
CA SER A 234 1.71 -4.11 30.07
C SER A 234 2.73 -3.98 28.92
N ALA A 235 3.61 -4.96 28.73
CA ALA A 235 4.55 -4.98 27.61
C ALA A 235 4.04 -5.79 26.38
N ASP A 236 2.77 -6.16 26.38
CA ASP A 236 2.14 -6.93 25.31
C ASP A 236 1.42 -6.05 24.30
N ALA A 237 1.29 -6.52 23.06
CA ALA A 237 0.47 -5.93 22.01
C ALA A 237 -0.32 -7.01 21.28
N ALA A 238 -1.64 -6.97 21.40
CA ALA A 238 -2.56 -7.92 20.79
C ALA A 238 -3.07 -7.37 19.46
N ILE A 239 -3.11 -8.24 18.45
CA ILE A 239 -3.76 -7.96 17.15
C ILE A 239 -4.88 -8.97 16.92
N SER A 240 -5.99 -8.52 16.31
CA SER A 240 -7.15 -9.37 16.03
C SER A 240 -8.06 -8.72 15.01
N GLU A 241 -8.27 -9.40 13.90
CA GLU A 241 -9.22 -8.97 12.87
C GLU A 241 -10.64 -8.83 13.43
N SER A 242 -11.14 -9.89 14.07
CA SER A 242 -12.51 -9.95 14.57
C SER A 242 -12.83 -8.92 15.67
N ALA A 243 -11.81 -8.45 16.39
CA ALA A 243 -11.94 -7.43 17.44
C ALA A 243 -11.48 -6.04 16.98
N GLY A 244 -11.06 -5.87 15.71
CA GLY A 244 -10.55 -4.62 15.17
C GLY A 244 -9.34 -4.10 15.93
N LYS A 245 -8.44 -4.99 16.39
CA LYS A 245 -7.25 -4.62 17.16
C LYS A 245 -6.02 -4.70 16.26
N ASP A 246 -5.24 -3.63 16.27
CA ASP A 246 -3.95 -3.57 15.59
C ASP A 246 -2.85 -3.08 16.55
N PHE A 247 -1.63 -3.24 16.12
CA PHE A 247 -0.48 -2.56 16.67
C PHE A 247 0.12 -1.70 15.56
N ARG A 248 0.03 -0.37 15.73
CA ARG A 248 0.49 0.62 14.77
C ARG A 248 1.49 1.58 15.37
N PHE A 249 2.45 2.00 14.57
CA PHE A 249 3.43 3.00 14.95
C PHE A 249 3.89 3.80 13.72
N VAL A 250 4.42 4.99 13.97
CA VAL A 250 4.91 5.90 12.93
C VAL A 250 6.43 6.01 13.04
N ASN A 251 7.11 6.09 11.89
CA ASN A 251 8.47 6.54 11.86
C ASN A 251 8.51 8.07 12.09
N ASN A 252 8.68 8.46 13.34
CA ASN A 252 8.79 9.86 13.78
C ASN A 252 10.23 10.39 13.75
N THR A 253 11.16 9.67 13.12
CA THR A 253 12.55 10.11 12.93
C THR A 253 12.70 10.93 11.65
N ASP A 254 13.88 11.51 11.44
CA ASP A 254 14.22 12.33 10.28
C ASP A 254 14.83 11.52 9.10
N ALA A 255 14.91 10.20 9.23
CA ALA A 255 15.49 9.30 8.25
C ALA A 255 14.64 8.02 8.10
N PRO A 256 14.81 7.25 7.02
CA PRO A 256 14.18 5.95 6.89
C PRO A 256 14.59 5.00 8.02
N ILE A 257 13.70 4.08 8.38
CA ILE A 257 14.00 2.95 9.26
C ILE A 257 13.79 1.63 8.51
N TYR A 258 14.51 0.61 8.93
CA TYR A 258 14.40 -0.76 8.42
C TYR A 258 14.11 -1.71 9.58
N ILE A 259 13.17 -2.64 9.35
CA ILE A 259 12.76 -3.64 10.34
C ILE A 259 13.33 -4.99 9.93
N GLU A 260 14.28 -5.50 10.70
CA GLU A 260 14.76 -6.87 10.59
C GLU A 260 13.94 -7.76 11.53
N GLY A 261 13.18 -8.71 10.96
CA GLY A 261 12.47 -9.74 11.69
C GLY A 261 13.11 -11.10 11.50
N TYR A 262 13.44 -11.81 12.57
CA TYR A 262 14.11 -13.09 12.48
C TYR A 262 13.65 -14.08 13.55
N THR A 263 13.93 -15.36 13.30
CA THR A 263 13.78 -16.42 14.28
C THR A 263 15.02 -17.30 14.31
N THR A 264 15.34 -17.85 15.48
CA THR A 264 16.49 -18.74 15.67
C THR A 264 16.05 -20.21 15.75
N GLU A 265 17.03 -21.13 15.61
CA GLU A 265 16.82 -22.57 15.82
C GLU A 265 16.36 -22.87 17.25
N ASP A 266 16.84 -22.10 18.22
CA ASP A 266 16.45 -22.18 19.63
C ASP A 266 15.04 -21.66 19.93
N LYS A 267 14.24 -21.38 18.89
CA LYS A 267 12.88 -20.82 18.99
C LYS A 267 12.84 -19.49 19.74
N MET A 268 13.71 -18.57 19.40
CA MET A 268 13.59 -17.15 19.70
C MET A 268 13.03 -16.43 18.48
N ILE A 269 12.13 -15.47 18.70
CA ILE A 269 11.76 -14.46 17.71
C ILE A 269 12.36 -13.14 18.14
N GLY A 270 12.92 -12.38 17.21
CA GLY A 270 13.48 -11.06 17.44
C GLY A 270 13.12 -10.08 16.34
N PHE A 271 13.06 -8.81 16.74
CA PHE A 271 13.02 -7.68 15.84
C PHE A 271 14.13 -6.70 16.20
N THR A 272 14.81 -6.21 15.18
CA THR A 272 15.79 -5.13 15.29
C THR A 272 15.34 -4.01 14.36
N ILE A 273 15.24 -2.80 14.87
CA ILE A 273 14.93 -1.60 14.10
C ILE A 273 16.23 -0.85 13.89
N TYR A 274 16.58 -0.70 12.61
CA TYR A 274 17.73 0.08 12.17
C TYR A 274 17.28 1.43 11.64
N GLY A 275 18.14 2.44 11.81
CA GLY A 275 17.89 3.78 11.33
C GLY A 275 19.13 4.66 11.44
N HIS A 276 18.90 5.95 11.56
CA HIS A 276 19.92 6.95 11.83
C HIS A 276 19.88 7.33 13.30
N GLU A 277 20.90 6.91 14.08
CA GLU A 277 20.96 7.22 15.51
C GLU A 277 21.36 8.69 15.72
N THR A 278 20.44 9.45 16.30
CA THR A 278 20.64 10.87 16.63
C THR A 278 20.64 11.14 18.13
N ARG A 279 20.36 10.14 18.94
CA ARG A 279 20.37 10.22 20.41
C ARG A 279 21.80 10.24 20.94
N ASP A 280 21.99 10.82 22.11
CA ASP A 280 23.31 10.86 22.77
C ASP A 280 23.88 9.46 22.97
N SER A 281 25.19 9.29 22.83
CA SER A 281 25.88 7.98 22.92
C SER A 281 25.71 7.24 24.25
N GLY A 282 25.24 7.90 25.30
CA GLY A 282 24.90 7.31 26.60
C GLY A 282 23.42 7.04 26.80
N HIS A 283 22.58 7.36 25.82
CA HIS A 283 21.13 7.21 25.91
C HIS A 283 20.74 5.73 26.04
N LYS A 284 19.89 5.43 27.01
CA LYS A 284 19.34 4.09 27.21
C LYS A 284 17.86 4.21 27.49
N VAL A 285 17.06 3.53 26.69
CA VAL A 285 15.63 3.39 26.91
C VAL A 285 15.40 2.22 27.86
N VAL A 286 14.74 2.48 28.97
CA VAL A 286 14.29 1.47 29.93
C VAL A 286 12.83 1.78 30.25
N TYR A 287 12.00 0.76 30.19
CA TYR A 287 10.64 0.86 30.72
C TYR A 287 10.40 -0.17 31.81
N GLU A 288 9.64 0.23 32.81
CA GLU A 288 9.32 -0.58 33.97
C GLU A 288 7.80 -0.75 34.07
N SER A 289 7.38 -1.94 34.52
CA SER A 289 5.97 -2.23 34.75
C SER A 289 5.67 -2.22 36.25
N GLU A 290 4.70 -1.39 36.67
CA GLU A 290 4.23 -1.34 38.05
C GLU A 290 2.77 -1.81 38.13
N VAL A 291 2.50 -2.73 39.08
CA VAL A 291 1.14 -3.19 39.36
C VAL A 291 0.40 -2.19 40.24
N VAL A 292 -0.41 -1.34 39.64
CA VAL A 292 -1.17 -0.30 40.37
C VAL A 292 -2.42 -0.84 41.10
N SER A 293 -3.02 -1.93 40.60
CA SER A 293 -4.16 -2.59 41.26
C SER A 293 -4.33 -4.05 40.79
N LYS A 294 -4.96 -4.86 41.62
CA LYS A 294 -5.40 -6.23 41.28
C LYS A 294 -6.86 -6.38 41.63
N THR A 295 -7.67 -6.76 40.64
CA THR A 295 -9.06 -7.12 40.86
C THR A 295 -9.21 -8.61 40.63
N TYR A 296 -9.77 -9.31 41.60
CA TYR A 296 -10.06 -10.74 41.47
C TYR A 296 -11.52 -10.90 41.03
N PRO A 297 -11.86 -11.86 40.15
CA PRO A 297 -13.25 -12.18 39.86
C PRO A 297 -13.96 -12.69 41.09
N ASP A 298 -15.26 -12.49 41.13
CA ASP A 298 -16.10 -13.13 42.15
C ASP A 298 -15.99 -14.67 42.03
N THR A 299 -16.11 -15.34 43.18
CA THR A 299 -16.04 -16.80 43.19
C THR A 299 -17.30 -17.38 42.52
N GLU A 300 -17.12 -17.95 41.33
CA GLU A 300 -18.18 -18.72 40.68
C GLU A 300 -18.16 -20.17 41.17
N VAL A 301 -19.26 -20.61 41.74
CA VAL A 301 -19.45 -22.02 42.16
C VAL A 301 -20.08 -22.76 41.01
N ILE A 302 -19.27 -23.53 40.28
CA ILE A 302 -19.78 -24.45 39.25
C ILE A 302 -20.22 -25.73 39.93
N TYR A 303 -21.53 -26.01 39.91
CA TYR A 303 -22.03 -27.31 40.29
C TYR A 303 -21.89 -28.23 39.07
N PRO A 304 -21.19 -29.37 39.19
CA PRO A 304 -21.23 -30.37 38.14
C PRO A 304 -22.67 -30.81 37.94
N ASP A 305 -23.12 -30.86 36.68
CA ASP A 305 -24.43 -31.37 36.33
C ASP A 305 -24.62 -32.73 37.05
N GLY A 306 -25.64 -32.78 37.87
CA GLY A 306 -25.91 -33.96 38.72
C GLY A 306 -26.15 -35.20 37.86
N GLY A 307 -25.38 -36.24 38.12
CA GLY A 307 -25.62 -37.56 37.62
C GLY A 307 -26.92 -38.14 38.17
#